data_c7354e676277d493e992a04a5190ad50
#
_entry.id   c7354e676277d493e992a04a5190ad50
#
_cell.length_a   1.000
_cell.length_b   1.000
_cell.length_c   1.000
_cell.angle_alpha   90.00
_cell.angle_beta   90.00
_cell.angle_gamma   90.00
#
_symmetry.space_group_name_H-M   'P 1'
#
loop_
_entity.id
_entity.type
_entity.pdbx_description
1 polymer ?
#
loop_
_entity_poly.entity_id
_entity_poly.type
_entity_poly.pdbx_seq_one_letter_code
_entity_poly.pdbx_strand_id
1 'polypeptide(L)' 'MSEDPDVLLGQIGLRVLRHRQALGLTQKELGERVEMQQSNVARIERGEQNLTVRTLCKLAEALGTTATELFAGTTRGSSG' A
#
# COMPACT_ATOMS: atom_id res chain seq x y z
N MET A 1 -4.54 -17.37 17.53
CA MET A 1 -5.32 -16.49 16.67
C MET A 1 -4.50 -16.08 15.48
N SER A 2 -5.02 -16.24 14.32
CA SER A 2 -4.26 -15.92 13.12
C SER A 2 -5.03 -14.91 12.28
N GLU A 3 -4.29 -14.13 11.57
CA GLU A 3 -4.86 -13.12 10.70
C GLU A 3 -5.03 -13.70 9.31
N ASP A 4 -6.12 -13.32 8.67
CA ASP A 4 -6.39 -13.72 7.30
C ASP A 4 -5.52 -12.90 6.36
N PRO A 5 -4.63 -13.56 5.58
CA PRO A 5 -3.77 -12.79 4.66
C PRO A 5 -4.54 -11.94 3.67
N ASP A 6 -5.71 -12.40 3.25
CA ASP A 6 -6.50 -11.63 2.30
C ASP A 6 -7.03 -10.36 2.94
N VAL A 7 -7.41 -10.43 4.21
CA VAL A 7 -7.85 -9.24 4.93
C VAL A 7 -6.70 -8.26 5.07
N LEU A 8 -5.51 -8.76 5.41
CA LEU A 8 -4.34 -7.89 5.54
C LEU A 8 -3.99 -7.23 4.22
N LEU A 9 -4.02 -7.99 3.13
CA LEU A 9 -3.73 -7.43 1.81
C LEU A 9 -4.73 -6.35 1.45
N GLY A 10 -5.99 -6.56 1.79
CA GLY A 10 -7.01 -5.54 1.55
C GLY A 10 -6.75 -4.26 2.34
N GLN A 11 -6.33 -4.40 3.59
CA GLN A 11 -6.03 -3.24 4.41
C GLN A 11 -4.81 -2.48 3.88
N ILE A 12 -3.78 -3.21 3.48
CA ILE A 12 -2.59 -2.60 2.90
C ILE A 12 -2.97 -1.87 1.61
N GLY A 13 -3.76 -2.53 0.78
CA GLY A 13 -4.18 -1.94 -0.48
C GLY A 13 -4.95 -0.65 -0.29
N LEU A 14 -5.83 -0.62 0.70
CA LEU A 14 -6.59 0.58 1.00
C LEU A 14 -5.68 1.72 1.46
N ARG A 15 -4.67 1.40 2.24
CA ARG A 15 -3.72 2.42 2.68
C ARG A 15 -2.90 2.96 1.51
N VAL A 16 -2.48 2.07 0.60
CA VAL A 16 -1.79 2.50 -0.61
C VAL A 16 -2.68 3.48 -1.39
N LEU A 17 -3.94 3.10 -1.59
CA LEU A 17 -4.87 3.94 -2.32
C LEU A 17 -5.05 5.30 -1.65
N ARG A 18 -5.20 5.33 -0.34
CA ARG A 18 -5.41 6.58 0.37
C ARG A 18 -4.20 7.50 0.32
N HIS A 19 -3.01 6.91 0.50
CA HIS A 19 -1.78 7.71 0.39
C HIS A 19 -1.61 8.25 -1.02
N ARG A 20 -1.91 7.41 -2.02
CA ARG A 20 -1.82 7.83 -3.41
C ARG A 20 -2.76 9.01 -3.69
N GLN A 21 -4.01 8.88 -3.25
CA GLN A 21 -4.99 9.94 -3.48
C GLN A 21 -4.62 11.22 -2.75
N ALA A 22 -4.06 11.10 -1.56
CA ALA A 22 -3.64 12.27 -0.79
C ALA A 22 -2.55 13.04 -1.51
N LEU A 23 -1.73 12.37 -2.32
CA LEU A 23 -0.70 13.01 -3.11
C LEU A 23 -1.20 13.46 -4.48
N GLY A 24 -2.46 13.19 -4.81
CA GLY A 24 -2.99 13.54 -6.11
C GLY A 24 -2.47 12.69 -7.26
N LEU A 25 -1.93 11.51 -6.96
CA LEU A 25 -1.37 10.65 -7.99
C LEU A 25 -2.43 9.71 -8.55
N THR A 26 -2.34 9.45 -9.87
CA THR A 26 -3.13 8.40 -10.48
C THR A 26 -2.44 7.06 -10.26
N GLN A 27 -3.17 5.97 -10.48
CA GLN A 27 -2.56 4.64 -10.42
C GLN A 27 -1.40 4.52 -11.41
N LYS A 28 -1.58 5.09 -12.58
CA LYS A 28 -0.53 5.06 -13.60
C LYS A 28 0.72 5.80 -13.12
N GLU A 29 0.52 6.97 -12.52
CA GLU A 29 1.64 7.76 -12.04
C GLU A 29 2.37 7.04 -10.91
N LEU A 30 1.64 6.42 -9.99
CA LEU A 30 2.29 5.64 -8.94
C LEU A 30 3.05 4.47 -9.55
N GLY A 31 2.44 3.79 -10.52
CA GLY A 31 3.11 2.68 -11.20
C GLY A 31 4.43 3.11 -11.83
N GLU A 32 4.44 4.27 -12.45
CA GLU A 32 5.66 4.78 -13.07
C GLU A 32 6.75 5.02 -12.03
N ARG A 33 6.38 5.50 -10.87
CA ARG A 33 7.36 5.77 -9.81
C ARG A 33 7.96 4.50 -9.23
N VAL A 34 7.19 3.41 -9.20
CA VAL A 34 7.67 2.16 -8.63
C VAL A 34 8.00 1.11 -9.69
N GLU A 35 7.96 1.51 -10.96
CA GLU A 35 8.28 0.64 -12.07
C GLU A 35 7.34 -0.55 -12.13
N MET A 36 6.06 -0.28 -11.98
CA MET A 36 4.98 -1.25 -12.09
C MET A 36 3.97 -0.79 -13.11
N GLN A 37 3.30 -1.76 -13.71
CA GLN A 37 2.18 -1.43 -14.57
C GLN A 37 0.99 -0.98 -13.74
N GLN A 38 0.15 -0.14 -14.34
CA GLN A 38 -1.03 0.37 -13.67
C GLN A 38 -1.93 -0.77 -13.18
N SER A 39 -2.04 -1.84 -13.97
CA SER A 39 -2.90 -2.97 -13.58
C SER A 39 -2.42 -3.61 -12.29
N ASN A 40 -1.11 -3.65 -12.06
CA ASN A 40 -0.57 -4.19 -10.83
C ASN A 40 -0.88 -3.29 -9.65
N VAL A 41 -0.75 -1.98 -9.85
CA VAL A 41 -1.12 -1.04 -8.78
C VAL A 41 -2.59 -1.21 -8.43
N ALA A 42 -3.45 -1.34 -9.44
CA ALA A 42 -4.88 -1.51 -9.20
C ALA A 42 -5.16 -2.78 -8.40
N ARG A 43 -4.48 -3.88 -8.73
CA ARG A 43 -4.66 -5.13 -7.99
C ARG A 43 -4.20 -5.01 -6.54
N ILE A 44 -3.08 -4.33 -6.34
CA ILE A 44 -2.58 -4.10 -4.99
C ILE A 44 -3.60 -3.32 -4.17
N GLU A 45 -4.16 -2.28 -4.76
CA GLU A 45 -5.13 -1.44 -4.05
C GLU A 45 -6.41 -2.20 -3.72
N ARG A 46 -6.75 -3.22 -4.50
CA ARG A 46 -7.92 -4.06 -4.22
C ARG A 46 -7.60 -5.23 -3.30
N GLY A 47 -6.33 -5.39 -2.91
CA GLY A 47 -5.95 -6.51 -2.07
C GLY A 47 -5.94 -7.83 -2.80
N GLU A 48 -5.78 -7.81 -4.13
CA GLU A 48 -5.86 -9.01 -4.96
C GLU A 48 -4.50 -9.55 -5.37
N GLN A 49 -3.44 -9.01 -4.82
CA GLN A 49 -2.09 -9.43 -5.21
C GLN A 49 -1.20 -9.51 -3.99
N ASN A 50 -0.45 -10.61 -3.91
CA ASN A 50 0.53 -10.76 -2.85
C ASN A 50 1.61 -9.71 -2.98
N LEU A 51 2.10 -9.26 -1.85
CA LEU A 51 3.15 -8.26 -1.79
C LEU A 51 4.35 -8.82 -1.07
N THR A 52 5.53 -8.54 -1.62
CA THR A 52 6.75 -8.79 -0.88
C THR A 52 7.05 -7.57 -0.02
N VAL A 53 7.87 -7.76 0.99
CA VAL A 53 8.33 -6.65 1.80
C VAL A 53 9.07 -5.63 0.93
N ARG A 54 9.82 -6.12 -0.03
CA ARG A 54 10.55 -5.24 -0.95
C ARG A 54 9.61 -4.33 -1.73
N THR A 55 8.54 -4.89 -2.28
CA THR A 55 7.55 -4.11 -3.01
C THR A 55 6.87 -3.10 -2.10
N LEU A 56 6.56 -3.54 -0.88
CA LEU A 56 5.92 -2.64 0.08
C LEU A 56 6.82 -1.45 0.41
N CYS A 57 8.12 -1.69 0.54
CA CYS A 57 9.07 -0.61 0.78
C CYS A 57 9.14 0.36 -0.40
N LYS A 58 9.11 -0.16 -1.62
CA LYS A 58 9.12 0.70 -2.82
C LYS A 58 7.88 1.58 -2.87
N LEU A 59 6.72 0.99 -2.59
CA LEU A 59 5.49 1.76 -2.57
C LEU A 59 5.54 2.85 -1.50
N ALA A 60 6.01 2.48 -0.31
CA ALA A 60 6.08 3.43 0.78
C ALA A 60 6.99 4.61 0.42
N GLU A 61 8.14 4.32 -0.15
CA GLU A 61 9.07 5.37 -0.54
C GLU A 61 8.44 6.32 -1.56
N ALA A 62 7.77 5.77 -2.56
CA ALA A 62 7.12 6.59 -3.58
C ALA A 62 5.98 7.43 -3.01
N LEU A 63 5.35 6.93 -1.95
CA LEU A 63 4.21 7.61 -1.34
C LEU A 63 4.61 8.52 -0.18
N GLY A 64 5.89 8.58 0.14
CA GLY A 64 6.36 9.43 1.23
C GLY A 64 5.98 8.93 2.61
N THR A 65 5.84 7.62 2.75
CA THR A 65 5.49 7.02 4.04
C THR A 65 6.46 5.86 4.32
N THR A 66 6.13 5.00 5.26
CA THR A 66 6.97 3.87 5.61
C THR A 66 6.22 2.57 5.33
N ALA A 67 6.97 1.49 5.14
CA ALA A 67 6.39 0.18 4.95
C ALA A 67 5.57 -0.22 6.18
N THR A 68 6.04 0.13 7.37
CA THR A 68 5.31 -0.16 8.60
C THR A 68 3.96 0.53 8.60
N GLU A 69 3.92 1.77 8.15
CA GLU A 69 2.68 2.52 8.08
C GLU A 69 1.69 1.84 7.11
N LEU A 70 2.17 1.40 5.96
CA LEU A 70 1.31 0.73 5.00
C LEU A 70 0.84 -0.63 5.51
N PHE A 71 1.72 -1.35 6.19
CA PHE A 71 1.40 -2.68 6.67
C PHE A 71 0.46 -2.67 7.86
N ALA A 72 0.79 -1.87 8.86
CA ALA A 72 0.06 -1.88 10.12
C ALA A 72 -0.90 -0.70 10.25
N GLY A 73 -0.78 0.26 9.36
CA GLY A 73 -1.53 1.49 9.50
C GLY A 73 -0.96 2.33 10.62
N THR A 74 -1.56 3.50 10.78
CA THR A 74 -1.10 4.35 11.86
C THR A 74 -1.51 3.76 13.19
N THR A 75 -0.59 3.75 14.12
CA THR A 75 -0.86 3.25 15.47
C THR A 75 -0.94 4.38 16.48
N ARG A 76 -0.94 5.57 15.97
CA ARG A 76 -0.87 6.73 16.84
C ARG A 76 -2.00 6.76 17.85
N GLY A 77 -3.18 6.40 17.39
CA GLY A 77 -4.33 6.40 18.29
C GLY A 77 -4.20 5.40 19.38
N SER A 78 -3.56 4.29 19.10
CA SER A 78 -3.41 3.24 20.10
C SER A 78 -2.30 3.56 21.10
N SER A 79 -1.37 4.38 20.70
CA SER A 79 -0.27 4.69 21.57
C SER A 79 -0.69 5.65 22.67
N GLY A 80 -1.81 6.19 22.45
CA GLY A 80 -2.30 7.17 23.41
C GLY A 80 -1.98 6.74 24.72
#